data_ad43e7838a7653a6f43f2565124a140a
#
_entry.id   ad43e7838a7653a6f43f2565124a140a
#
_cell.length_a   1.000
_cell.length_b   1.000
_cell.length_c   1.000
_cell.angle_alpha   90.00
_cell.angle_beta   90.00
_cell.angle_gamma   90.00
#
_symmetry.space_group_name_H-M   'P 1'
#
loop_
_entity.id
_entity.type
_entity.pdbx_description
1 polymer ?
#
loop_
_entity_poly.entity_id
_entity_poly.type
_entity_poly.pdbx_seq_one_letter_code
_entity_poly.pdbx_strand_id
1 'polypeptide(L)'
;MPGQFGMIWAPGADEVPMSLLPRGKDDTVTVTVKERGSGTRALLRKKSRDLIGVRGPYGRGFTYAGVKKALMIAGGTGAIPLLALVRRLAPAGVKCSFILGAHTSREVLFRNEIERLSKESGGSCTITTDDGSSGTRGLATEEAAKVLRARSFDRVYTCGPEVMMRKVLDLTEEVQIPAEAGLERIFKCGSGICGSCCIGPYLACKDGPVFSSEILRKLPEFGKSTRDASGKPVAIRSS
;
A
#
# COMPACT_ATOMS: atom_id res chain seq x y z
N MET A 1 9.79 9.32 -1.81
CA MET A 1 8.40 9.67 -2.21
C MET A 1 7.44 8.67 -1.58
N PRO A 2 6.18 9.03 -1.22
CA PRO A 2 5.18 8.07 -0.77
C PRO A 2 4.99 6.94 -1.80
N GLY A 3 4.91 5.69 -1.33
CA GLY A 3 4.83 4.51 -2.19
C GLY A 3 6.17 3.85 -2.52
N GLN A 4 7.31 4.52 -2.29
CA GLN A 4 8.62 3.89 -2.38
C GLN A 4 8.88 2.97 -1.17
N PHE A 5 9.80 2.03 -1.35
CA PHE A 5 10.19 1.06 -0.33
C PHE A 5 11.70 1.04 -0.09
N GLY A 6 12.11 0.45 1.01
CA GLY A 6 13.50 0.13 1.32
C GLY A 6 13.67 -1.37 1.51
N MET A 7 14.86 -1.86 1.27
CA MET A 7 15.29 -3.20 1.67
C MET A 7 15.93 -3.11 3.05
N ILE A 8 15.33 -3.76 4.02
CA ILE A 8 15.72 -3.70 5.44
C ILE A 8 16.38 -5.03 5.82
N TRP A 9 17.52 -4.96 6.45
CA TRP A 9 18.33 -6.11 6.79
C TRP A 9 18.69 -6.13 8.27
N ALA A 10 18.36 -7.21 8.94
CA ALA A 10 18.90 -7.54 10.25
C ALA A 10 20.08 -8.51 10.06
N PRO A 11 21.29 -8.20 10.59
CA PRO A 11 22.44 -9.10 10.48
C PRO A 11 22.11 -10.54 10.86
N GLY A 12 22.48 -11.50 10.00
CA GLY A 12 22.19 -12.93 10.16
C GLY A 12 20.83 -13.39 9.61
N ALA A 13 20.09 -12.53 8.92
CA ALA A 13 18.82 -12.87 8.28
C ALA A 13 18.74 -12.32 6.85
N ASP A 14 17.68 -12.68 6.10
CA ASP A 14 17.43 -12.14 4.76
C ASP A 14 16.94 -10.69 4.81
N GLU A 15 17.28 -9.92 3.78
CA GLU A 15 16.69 -8.61 3.55
C GLU A 15 15.19 -8.73 3.21
N VAL A 16 14.41 -7.80 3.72
CA VAL A 16 12.97 -7.73 3.46
C VAL A 16 12.55 -6.36 2.96
N PRO A 17 11.67 -6.29 1.96
CA PRO A 17 11.13 -5.02 1.47
C PRO A 17 10.13 -4.45 2.49
N MET A 18 10.25 -3.16 2.78
CA MET A 18 9.36 -2.44 3.70
C MET A 18 8.99 -1.09 3.12
N SER A 19 7.72 -0.74 3.23
CA SER A 19 7.27 0.62 2.95
C SER A 19 7.91 1.61 3.92
N LEU A 20 8.43 2.69 3.39
CA LEU A 20 9.11 3.72 4.17
C LEU A 20 8.12 4.80 4.60
N LEU A 21 8.06 5.06 5.90
CA LEU A 21 7.36 6.20 6.48
C LEU A 21 8.40 7.24 6.92
N PRO A 22 8.64 8.30 6.13
CA PRO A 22 9.51 9.39 6.57
C PRO A 22 9.00 10.02 7.86
N ARG A 23 9.89 10.28 8.81
CA ARG A 23 9.57 10.89 10.10
C ARG A 23 10.26 12.26 10.21
N GLY A 24 9.50 13.32 9.96
CA GLY A 24 9.99 14.68 10.12
C GLY A 24 11.05 15.09 9.09
N LYS A 25 11.96 15.98 9.52
CA LYS A 25 13.09 16.50 8.72
C LYS A 25 14.41 15.76 8.94
N ASP A 26 14.41 14.80 9.87
CA ASP A 26 15.60 14.03 10.22
C ASP A 26 15.81 12.88 9.20
N ASP A 27 17.03 12.39 9.08
CA ASP A 27 17.40 11.23 8.25
C ASP A 27 16.84 9.90 8.81
N THR A 28 15.75 9.99 9.56
CA THR A 28 15.10 8.84 10.17
C THR A 28 13.90 8.38 9.34
N VAL A 29 13.80 7.07 9.18
CA VAL A 29 12.64 6.41 8.59
C VAL A 29 11.99 5.47 9.60
N THR A 30 10.68 5.38 9.54
CA THR A 30 9.91 4.37 10.28
C THR A 30 9.50 3.26 9.34
N VAL A 31 9.63 2.03 9.77
CA VAL A 31 9.06 0.85 9.09
C VAL A 31 8.12 0.13 10.03
N THR A 32 7.07 -0.46 9.50
CA THR A 32 6.14 -1.29 10.26
C THR A 32 6.40 -2.74 9.89
N VAL A 33 6.66 -3.58 10.90
CA VAL A 33 7.02 -4.98 10.71
C VAL A 33 5.90 -5.88 11.21
N LYS A 34 5.33 -6.70 10.30
CA LYS A 34 4.45 -7.83 10.63
C LYS A 34 5.24 -9.12 10.44
N GLU A 35 5.21 -10.03 11.41
CA GLU A 35 5.92 -11.31 11.28
C GLU A 35 5.36 -12.13 10.11
N ARG A 36 6.27 -12.53 9.19
CA ARG A 36 5.95 -13.35 8.02
C ARG A 36 6.97 -14.47 7.79
N GLY A 37 8.21 -14.28 8.19
CA GLY A 37 9.30 -15.22 7.96
C GLY A 37 10.55 -14.87 8.78
N SER A 38 11.69 -15.51 8.46
CA SER A 38 12.98 -15.36 9.18
C SER A 38 13.45 -13.92 9.27
N GLY A 39 13.43 -13.16 8.17
CA GLY A 39 13.88 -11.76 8.12
C GLY A 39 13.04 -10.84 9.01
N THR A 40 11.70 -10.91 8.91
CA THR A 40 10.81 -10.11 9.76
C THR A 40 10.88 -10.50 11.23
N ARG A 41 11.05 -11.79 11.54
CA ARG A 41 11.27 -12.26 12.92
C ARG A 41 12.58 -11.73 13.50
N ALA A 42 13.66 -11.70 12.70
CA ALA A 42 14.93 -11.13 13.12
C ALA A 42 14.83 -9.63 13.40
N LEU A 43 14.08 -8.88 12.58
CA LEU A 43 13.80 -7.45 12.81
C LEU A 43 13.03 -7.22 14.11
N LEU A 44 11.98 -8.01 14.39
CA LEU A 44 11.17 -7.89 15.60
C LEU A 44 11.94 -8.17 16.90
N ARG A 45 13.07 -8.90 16.83
CA ARG A 45 13.96 -9.16 17.98
C ARG A 45 14.96 -8.04 18.24
N LYS A 46 15.11 -7.07 17.30
CA LYS A 46 16.03 -5.95 17.47
C LYS A 46 15.60 -5.01 18.58
N LYS A 47 16.59 -4.51 19.30
CA LYS A 47 16.44 -3.55 20.39
C LYS A 47 16.99 -2.19 19.99
N SER A 48 16.71 -1.18 20.80
CA SER A 48 17.32 0.15 20.62
C SER A 48 18.84 0.04 20.59
N ARG A 49 19.48 0.74 19.64
CA ARG A 49 20.91 0.75 19.31
C ARG A 49 21.44 -0.50 18.58
N ASP A 50 20.61 -1.48 18.27
CA ASP A 50 21.05 -2.57 17.38
C ASP A 50 21.24 -2.05 15.95
N LEU A 51 22.22 -2.62 15.25
CA LEU A 51 22.48 -2.28 13.87
C LEU A 51 21.46 -2.94 12.95
N ILE A 52 20.95 -2.15 12.00
CA ILE A 52 20.06 -2.56 10.91
C ILE A 52 20.60 -1.96 9.61
N GLY A 53 20.74 -2.79 8.58
CA GLY A 53 21.06 -2.31 7.24
C GLY A 53 19.82 -1.80 6.52
N VAL A 54 19.96 -0.70 5.80
CA VAL A 54 18.89 -0.10 4.98
C VAL A 54 19.44 0.25 3.62
N ARG A 55 18.80 -0.22 2.56
CA ARG A 55 19.06 0.16 1.17
C ARG A 55 17.84 0.77 0.54
N GLY A 56 17.99 1.78 -0.30
CA GLY A 56 16.91 2.50 -0.97
C GLY A 56 16.99 4.00 -0.74
N PRO A 57 15.90 4.76 -0.97
CA PRO A 57 14.58 4.26 -1.39
C PRO A 57 14.56 3.74 -2.83
N TYR A 58 13.77 2.72 -3.10
CA TYR A 58 13.60 2.09 -4.40
C TYR A 58 12.19 2.28 -4.96
N GLY A 59 12.10 2.11 -6.28
CA GLY A 59 10.85 2.13 -7.01
C GLY A 59 10.26 3.52 -7.22
N ARG A 60 9.10 3.54 -7.87
CA ARG A 60 8.31 4.75 -8.15
C ARG A 60 7.22 4.92 -7.10
N GLY A 61 7.05 6.14 -6.63
CA GLY A 61 5.99 6.51 -5.71
C GLY A 61 4.70 6.93 -6.41
N PHE A 62 3.69 7.26 -5.61
CA PHE A 62 2.42 7.80 -6.09
C PHE A 62 2.58 9.15 -6.77
N THR A 63 1.79 9.39 -7.83
CA THR A 63 1.71 10.70 -8.49
C THR A 63 0.52 11.48 -7.93
N TYR A 64 0.74 12.75 -7.57
CA TYR A 64 -0.28 13.56 -6.90
C TYR A 64 -0.30 15.03 -7.33
N ALA A 65 0.45 15.39 -8.37
CA ALA A 65 0.42 16.75 -8.90
C ALA A 65 -0.99 17.11 -9.41
N GLY A 66 -1.49 18.28 -9.01
CA GLY A 66 -2.80 18.78 -9.42
C GLY A 66 -4.01 18.14 -8.72
N VAL A 67 -3.81 17.17 -7.84
CA VAL A 67 -4.89 16.52 -7.08
C VAL A 67 -5.37 17.45 -5.98
N LYS A 68 -6.67 17.68 -5.89
CA LYS A 68 -7.34 18.48 -4.84
C LYS A 68 -8.21 17.62 -3.92
N LYS A 69 -8.77 16.52 -4.46
CA LYS A 69 -9.61 15.56 -3.70
C LYS A 69 -9.13 14.15 -3.97
N ALA A 70 -8.62 13.48 -2.95
CA ALA A 70 -8.07 12.14 -3.02
C ALA A 70 -8.89 11.14 -2.19
N LEU A 71 -9.10 9.93 -2.72
CA LEU A 71 -9.61 8.79 -1.97
C LEU A 71 -8.52 7.74 -1.85
N MET A 72 -8.18 7.36 -0.61
CA MET A 72 -7.27 6.27 -0.29
C MET A 72 -8.07 5.05 0.16
N ILE A 73 -7.77 3.87 -0.42
CA ILE A 73 -8.44 2.61 -0.09
C ILE A 73 -7.36 1.59 0.27
N ALA A 74 -7.27 1.26 1.55
CA ALA A 74 -6.24 0.38 2.11
C ALA A 74 -6.82 -0.96 2.58
N GLY A 75 -6.05 -2.03 2.39
CA GLY A 75 -6.27 -3.33 3.01
C GLY A 75 -5.07 -3.73 3.87
N GLY A 76 -5.27 -3.94 5.17
CA GLY A 76 -4.22 -4.38 6.09
C GLY A 76 -2.96 -3.51 6.05
N THR A 77 -1.79 -4.10 5.75
CA THR A 77 -0.49 -3.41 5.66
C THR A 77 -0.42 -2.38 4.55
N GLY A 78 -1.31 -2.43 3.55
CA GLY A 78 -1.45 -1.40 2.52
C GLY A 78 -1.79 -0.01 3.05
N ALA A 79 -2.21 0.10 4.31
CA ALA A 79 -2.39 1.37 5.00
C ALA A 79 -1.08 2.18 5.11
N ILE A 80 0.09 1.51 5.16
CA ILE A 80 1.37 2.15 5.42
C ILE A 80 1.79 3.12 4.28
N PRO A 81 1.89 2.68 3.01
CA PRO A 81 2.25 3.58 1.93
C PRO A 81 1.20 4.67 1.69
N LEU A 82 -0.09 4.38 1.96
CA LEU A 82 -1.16 5.39 1.85
C LEU A 82 -1.15 6.38 3.02
N LEU A 83 -0.72 5.97 4.22
CA LEU A 83 -0.45 6.90 5.33
C LEU A 83 0.69 7.85 4.97
N ALA A 84 1.77 7.35 4.34
CA ALA A 84 2.84 8.21 3.86
C ALA A 84 2.32 9.25 2.84
N LEU A 85 1.38 8.85 1.99
CA LEU A 85 0.75 9.73 1.00
C LEU A 85 -0.14 10.79 1.67
N VAL A 86 -1.02 10.42 2.61
CA VAL A 86 -1.89 11.38 3.29
C VAL A 86 -1.10 12.37 4.16
N ARG A 87 0.00 11.94 4.79
CA ARG A 87 0.94 12.84 5.49
C ARG A 87 1.52 13.91 4.57
N ARG A 88 1.67 13.61 3.28
CA ARG A 88 2.17 14.55 2.29
C ARG A 88 1.06 15.46 1.74
N LEU A 89 -0.13 14.91 1.52
CA LEU A 89 -1.23 15.59 0.84
C LEU A 89 -2.05 16.49 1.75
N ALA A 90 -2.38 16.04 2.96
CA ALA A 90 -3.24 16.79 3.88
C ALA A 90 -2.64 18.17 4.24
N PRO A 91 -1.35 18.30 4.62
CA PRO A 91 -0.74 19.62 4.87
C PRO A 91 -0.63 20.50 3.61
N ALA A 92 -0.67 19.90 2.42
CA ALA A 92 -0.68 20.63 1.14
C ALA A 92 -2.08 21.11 0.70
N GLY A 93 -3.09 20.97 1.56
CA GLY A 93 -4.45 21.42 1.31
C GLY A 93 -5.29 20.47 0.44
N VAL A 94 -4.83 19.24 0.20
CA VAL A 94 -5.61 18.23 -0.52
C VAL A 94 -6.63 17.60 0.42
N LYS A 95 -7.90 17.60 0.02
CA LYS A 95 -8.97 16.91 0.75
C LYS A 95 -8.80 15.40 0.63
N CYS A 96 -8.44 14.74 1.73
CA CYS A 96 -8.11 13.31 1.78
C CYS A 96 -9.21 12.51 2.46
N SER A 97 -9.90 11.65 1.73
CA SER A 97 -10.79 10.64 2.29
C SER A 97 -10.09 9.28 2.33
N PHE A 98 -10.37 8.49 3.36
CA PHE A 98 -9.71 7.21 3.58
C PHE A 98 -10.72 6.10 3.88
N ILE A 99 -10.57 4.94 3.25
CA ILE A 99 -11.26 3.70 3.60
C ILE A 99 -10.19 2.70 4.03
N LEU A 100 -10.28 2.24 5.26
CA LEU A 100 -9.31 1.34 5.88
C LEU A 100 -10.00 0.00 6.18
N GLY A 101 -9.67 -1.02 5.40
CA GLY A 101 -10.16 -2.39 5.57
C GLY A 101 -9.17 -3.28 6.32
N ALA A 102 -9.70 -4.15 7.17
CA ALA A 102 -8.94 -5.17 7.88
C ALA A 102 -9.83 -6.40 8.15
N HIS A 103 -9.24 -7.57 8.45
CA HIS A 103 -10.04 -8.73 8.85
C HIS A 103 -10.68 -8.52 10.23
N THR A 104 -9.91 -7.95 11.16
CA THR A 104 -10.35 -7.71 12.55
C THR A 104 -9.87 -6.35 13.03
N SER A 105 -10.44 -5.86 14.14
CA SER A 105 -10.04 -4.60 14.80
C SER A 105 -8.55 -4.57 15.18
N ARG A 106 -7.93 -5.71 15.47
CA ARG A 106 -6.51 -5.83 15.83
C ARG A 106 -5.57 -5.56 14.66
N GLU A 107 -6.08 -5.70 13.43
CA GLU A 107 -5.32 -5.47 12.19
C GLU A 107 -5.52 -4.06 11.60
N VAL A 108 -6.36 -3.24 12.23
CA VAL A 108 -6.56 -1.83 11.84
C VAL A 108 -5.34 -1.01 12.25
N LEU A 109 -4.48 -0.71 11.27
CA LEU A 109 -3.24 0.00 11.50
C LEU A 109 -3.43 1.52 11.44
N PHE A 110 -2.75 2.25 12.33
CA PHE A 110 -2.66 3.73 12.33
C PHE A 110 -4.00 4.47 12.34
N ARG A 111 -5.05 3.84 12.88
CA ARG A 111 -6.41 4.38 12.92
C ARG A 111 -6.46 5.85 13.32
N ASN A 112 -5.99 6.16 14.52
CA ASN A 112 -6.12 7.50 15.11
C ASN A 112 -5.43 8.57 14.24
N GLU A 113 -4.29 8.24 13.66
CA GLU A 113 -3.56 9.18 12.81
C GLU A 113 -4.26 9.39 11.47
N ILE A 114 -4.74 8.32 10.83
CA ILE A 114 -5.46 8.39 9.56
C ILE A 114 -6.77 9.16 9.74
N GLU A 115 -7.54 8.90 10.81
CA GLU A 115 -8.77 9.63 11.14
C GLU A 115 -8.49 11.12 11.34
N ARG A 116 -7.45 11.46 12.11
CA ARG A 116 -7.05 12.85 12.37
C ARG A 116 -6.67 13.57 11.08
N LEU A 117 -5.75 13.01 10.27
CA LEU A 117 -5.28 13.63 9.02
C LEU A 117 -6.41 13.79 8.00
N SER A 118 -7.28 12.78 7.87
CA SER A 118 -8.43 12.86 6.98
C SER A 118 -9.37 13.99 7.40
N LYS A 119 -9.69 14.10 8.69
CA LYS A 119 -10.55 15.16 9.24
C LYS A 119 -9.93 16.55 9.06
N GLU A 120 -8.65 16.70 9.41
CA GLU A 120 -7.92 17.98 9.28
C GLU A 120 -7.86 18.46 7.83
N SER A 121 -7.80 17.55 6.86
CA SER A 121 -7.85 17.89 5.43
C SER A 121 -9.26 18.19 4.89
N GLY A 122 -10.31 18.10 5.73
CA GLY A 122 -11.71 18.25 5.32
C GLY A 122 -12.28 17.01 4.63
N GLY A 123 -11.59 15.88 4.67
CA GLY A 123 -12.05 14.58 4.18
C GLY A 123 -12.78 13.75 5.24
N SER A 124 -12.87 12.45 4.99
CA SER A 124 -13.51 11.48 5.89
C SER A 124 -12.67 10.22 6.03
N CYS A 125 -12.82 9.51 7.13
CA CYS A 125 -12.24 8.18 7.30
C CYS A 125 -13.35 7.19 7.62
N THR A 126 -13.40 6.08 6.88
CA THR A 126 -14.30 4.96 7.14
C THR A 126 -13.45 3.71 7.43
N ILE A 127 -13.77 2.99 8.48
CA ILE A 127 -13.13 1.72 8.83
C ILE A 127 -14.12 0.60 8.55
N THR A 128 -13.63 -0.45 7.91
CA THR A 128 -14.38 -1.69 7.70
C THR A 128 -13.61 -2.87 8.26
N THR A 129 -14.30 -3.81 8.90
CA THR A 129 -13.72 -5.08 9.31
C THR A 129 -14.61 -6.22 8.86
N ASP A 130 -13.99 -7.31 8.38
CA ASP A 130 -14.73 -8.45 7.84
C ASP A 130 -15.62 -9.09 8.91
N ASP A 131 -15.11 -9.15 10.15
CA ASP A 131 -15.82 -9.70 11.30
C ASP A 131 -16.77 -8.71 12.01
N GLY A 132 -16.72 -7.41 11.66
CA GLY A 132 -17.52 -6.36 12.29
C GLY A 132 -17.00 -5.90 13.66
N SER A 133 -15.79 -6.30 14.04
CA SER A 133 -15.20 -5.95 15.35
C SER A 133 -14.81 -4.47 15.48
N SER A 134 -14.78 -3.72 14.37
CA SER A 134 -14.55 -2.27 14.36
C SER A 134 -15.12 -1.63 13.08
N GLY A 135 -15.76 -0.48 13.22
CA GLY A 135 -16.34 0.26 12.10
C GLY A 135 -17.53 -0.48 11.47
N THR A 136 -17.64 -0.42 10.15
CA THR A 136 -18.70 -1.10 9.39
C THR A 136 -18.26 -2.55 9.12
N ARG A 137 -19.15 -3.51 9.35
CA ARG A 137 -18.93 -4.91 8.95
C ARG A 137 -18.96 -5.04 7.44
N GLY A 138 -17.94 -5.62 6.85
CA GLY A 138 -17.86 -5.89 5.41
C GLY A 138 -16.53 -5.47 4.79
N LEU A 139 -16.44 -5.57 3.48
CA LEU A 139 -15.23 -5.33 2.72
C LEU A 139 -15.01 -3.84 2.42
N ALA A 140 -13.75 -3.40 2.42
CA ALA A 140 -13.38 -2.05 1.99
C ALA A 140 -13.86 -1.71 0.56
N THR A 141 -13.95 -2.71 -0.31
CA THR A 141 -14.44 -2.55 -1.69
C THR A 141 -15.94 -2.26 -1.79
N GLU A 142 -16.73 -2.74 -0.86
CA GLU A 142 -18.17 -2.44 -0.79
C GLU A 142 -18.41 -1.00 -0.36
N GLU A 143 -17.64 -0.54 0.62
CA GLU A 143 -17.70 0.86 1.04
C GLU A 143 -17.13 1.79 -0.03
N ALA A 144 -16.06 1.37 -0.73
CA ALA A 144 -15.52 2.10 -1.87
C ALA A 144 -16.56 2.31 -2.97
N ALA A 145 -17.36 1.29 -3.30
CA ALA A 145 -18.42 1.38 -4.30
C ALA A 145 -19.48 2.44 -3.90
N LYS A 146 -19.89 2.48 -2.64
CA LYS A 146 -20.85 3.49 -2.14
C LYS A 146 -20.26 4.90 -2.23
N VAL A 147 -19.02 5.08 -1.76
CA VAL A 147 -18.34 6.38 -1.71
C VAL A 147 -18.09 6.92 -3.11
N LEU A 148 -17.64 6.08 -4.05
CA LEU A 148 -17.34 6.47 -5.43
C LEU A 148 -18.60 6.85 -6.22
N ARG A 149 -19.74 6.22 -5.94
CA ARG A 149 -21.04 6.61 -6.55
C ARG A 149 -21.62 7.88 -5.98
N ALA A 150 -21.33 8.18 -4.70
CA ALA A 150 -21.91 9.32 -3.99
C ALA A 150 -21.07 10.60 -4.08
N ARG A 151 -19.77 10.50 -4.38
CA ARG A 151 -18.82 11.62 -4.30
C ARG A 151 -17.83 11.60 -5.45
N SER A 152 -17.40 12.78 -5.88
CA SER A 152 -16.34 12.94 -6.89
C SER A 152 -14.96 13.08 -6.24
N PHE A 153 -13.94 12.44 -6.85
CA PHE A 153 -12.54 12.55 -6.50
C PHE A 153 -11.72 12.79 -7.76
N ASP A 154 -10.58 13.45 -7.62
CA ASP A 154 -9.68 13.67 -8.73
C ASP A 154 -8.81 12.43 -8.98
N ARG A 155 -8.53 11.66 -7.92
CA ARG A 155 -7.75 10.42 -8.01
C ARG A 155 -8.03 9.47 -6.84
N VAL A 156 -7.97 8.18 -7.15
CA VAL A 156 -8.05 7.09 -6.18
C VAL A 156 -6.69 6.43 -6.04
N TYR A 157 -6.31 6.12 -4.81
CA TYR A 157 -5.09 5.39 -4.49
C TYR A 157 -5.45 4.14 -3.69
N THR A 158 -4.89 3.01 -4.08
CA THR A 158 -5.18 1.76 -3.37
C THR A 158 -3.91 0.97 -3.09
N CYS A 159 -3.88 0.28 -1.95
CA CYS A 159 -2.81 -0.64 -1.59
C CYS A 159 -3.34 -1.70 -0.63
N GLY A 160 -2.95 -2.96 -0.85
CA GLY A 160 -3.39 -4.11 -0.09
C GLY A 160 -3.41 -5.39 -0.93
N PRO A 161 -4.26 -6.36 -0.62
CA PRO A 161 -4.41 -7.57 -1.42
C PRO A 161 -4.74 -7.27 -2.88
N GLU A 162 -4.05 -7.94 -3.82
CA GLU A 162 -4.23 -7.63 -5.26
C GLU A 162 -5.67 -7.84 -5.75
N VAL A 163 -6.40 -8.82 -5.19
CA VAL A 163 -7.83 -9.04 -5.50
C VAL A 163 -8.66 -7.81 -5.11
N MET A 164 -8.39 -7.23 -3.92
CA MET A 164 -9.03 -5.98 -3.48
C MET A 164 -8.69 -4.82 -4.42
N MET A 165 -7.41 -4.63 -4.73
CA MET A 165 -6.96 -3.56 -5.62
C MET A 165 -7.58 -3.70 -7.01
N ARG A 166 -7.65 -4.92 -7.57
CA ARG A 166 -8.31 -5.16 -8.87
C ARG A 166 -9.76 -4.69 -8.84
N LYS A 167 -10.52 -5.09 -7.81
CA LYS A 167 -11.92 -4.67 -7.65
C LYS A 167 -12.05 -3.14 -7.50
N VAL A 168 -11.14 -2.48 -6.78
CA VAL A 168 -11.10 -1.02 -6.69
C VAL A 168 -10.86 -0.39 -8.07
N LEU A 169 -9.91 -0.92 -8.86
CA LEU A 169 -9.66 -0.38 -10.21
C LEU A 169 -10.86 -0.57 -11.14
N ASP A 170 -11.57 -1.68 -11.03
CA ASP A 170 -12.80 -1.90 -11.81
C ASP A 170 -13.88 -0.87 -11.43
N LEU A 171 -14.08 -0.60 -10.13
CA LEU A 171 -14.99 0.44 -9.64
C LEU A 171 -14.61 1.85 -10.12
N THR A 172 -13.30 2.17 -10.15
CA THR A 172 -12.85 3.49 -10.63
C THR A 172 -13.02 3.66 -12.13
N GLU A 173 -13.02 2.57 -12.89
CA GLU A 173 -13.34 2.59 -14.32
C GLU A 173 -14.80 2.90 -14.58
N GLU A 174 -15.71 2.27 -13.83
CA GLU A 174 -17.16 2.55 -13.93
C GLU A 174 -17.49 4.05 -13.77
N VAL A 175 -16.73 4.75 -12.89
CA VAL A 175 -16.93 6.18 -12.62
C VAL A 175 -15.92 7.10 -13.30
N GLN A 176 -15.07 6.56 -14.17
CA GLN A 176 -14.05 7.28 -14.95
C GLN A 176 -13.10 8.14 -14.10
N ILE A 177 -12.71 7.66 -12.91
CA ILE A 177 -11.74 8.33 -12.04
C ILE A 177 -10.37 7.66 -12.18
N PRO A 178 -9.28 8.43 -12.46
CA PRO A 178 -7.92 7.90 -12.50
C PRO A 178 -7.52 7.25 -11.17
N ALA A 179 -6.86 6.10 -11.23
CA ALA A 179 -6.41 5.40 -10.03
C ALA A 179 -4.98 4.89 -10.14
N GLU A 180 -4.33 4.74 -8.98
CA GLU A 180 -3.03 4.12 -8.83
C GLU A 180 -3.07 3.06 -7.73
N ALA A 181 -2.35 1.96 -7.96
CA ALA A 181 -2.23 0.87 -7.00
C ALA A 181 -0.77 0.59 -6.65
N GLY A 182 -0.49 0.44 -5.36
CA GLY A 182 0.80 0.03 -4.84
C GLY A 182 0.86 -1.49 -4.65
N LEU A 183 1.66 -2.17 -5.46
CA LEU A 183 1.75 -3.63 -5.48
C LEU A 183 2.69 -4.17 -4.41
N GLU A 184 2.31 -5.30 -3.82
CA GLU A 184 3.16 -6.13 -2.96
C GLU A 184 3.56 -7.38 -3.76
N ARG A 185 4.81 -7.44 -4.22
CA ARG A 185 5.41 -8.60 -4.91
C ARG A 185 6.64 -9.08 -4.15
N ILE A 186 7.17 -10.25 -4.51
CA ILE A 186 8.42 -10.74 -3.91
C ILE A 186 9.59 -9.94 -4.46
N PHE A 187 10.14 -9.05 -3.64
CA PHE A 187 11.36 -8.30 -3.96
C PHE A 187 12.57 -9.00 -3.35
N LYS A 188 13.57 -9.34 -4.18
CA LYS A 188 14.84 -9.90 -3.73
C LYS A 188 15.96 -8.87 -3.87
N CYS A 189 16.27 -8.42 -5.09
CA CYS A 189 17.34 -7.44 -5.30
C CYS A 189 16.92 -5.99 -5.00
N GLY A 190 15.65 -5.63 -5.20
CA GLY A 190 15.14 -4.27 -5.05
C GLY A 190 15.57 -3.30 -6.17
N SER A 191 16.46 -3.71 -7.08
CA SER A 191 17.16 -2.83 -8.04
C SER A 191 16.91 -3.16 -9.51
N GLY A 192 15.95 -4.02 -9.83
CA GLY A 192 15.57 -4.32 -11.21
C GLY A 192 16.46 -5.32 -11.94
N ILE A 193 17.17 -6.22 -11.22
CA ILE A 193 18.11 -7.15 -11.82
C ILE A 193 17.56 -8.58 -11.89
N CYS A 194 17.03 -9.10 -10.77
CA CYS A 194 16.75 -10.55 -10.62
C CYS A 194 15.45 -11.05 -11.24
N GLY A 195 14.54 -10.17 -11.64
CA GLY A 195 13.24 -10.55 -12.24
C GLY A 195 12.21 -11.14 -11.29
N SER A 196 12.52 -11.40 -10.01
CA SER A 196 11.59 -12.05 -9.06
C SER A 196 10.28 -11.30 -8.86
N CYS A 197 10.28 -9.97 -9.03
CA CYS A 197 9.14 -9.09 -8.84
C CYS A 197 8.39 -8.77 -10.15
N CYS A 198 8.62 -9.52 -11.23
CA CYS A 198 8.01 -9.19 -12.52
C CYS A 198 6.48 -9.32 -12.49
N ILE A 199 5.83 -8.42 -13.21
CA ILE A 199 4.42 -8.43 -13.56
C ILE A 199 4.28 -8.03 -15.02
N GLY A 200 3.87 -8.95 -15.88
CA GLY A 200 3.99 -8.76 -17.32
C GLY A 200 5.43 -8.36 -17.71
N PRO A 201 5.60 -7.31 -18.51
CA PRO A 201 6.92 -6.82 -18.93
C PRO A 201 7.62 -5.93 -17.87
N TYR A 202 6.98 -5.67 -16.73
CA TYR A 202 7.48 -4.72 -15.72
C TYR A 202 8.17 -5.41 -14.55
N LEU A 203 9.15 -4.72 -13.97
CA LEU A 203 9.79 -5.10 -12.71
C LEU A 203 9.25 -4.20 -11.59
N ALA A 204 8.39 -4.74 -10.73
CA ALA A 204 7.70 -3.94 -9.71
C ALA A 204 8.67 -3.16 -8.79
N CYS A 205 9.89 -3.64 -8.55
CA CYS A 205 10.87 -2.93 -7.75
C CYS A 205 11.53 -1.73 -8.46
N LYS A 206 11.43 -1.63 -9.78
CA LYS A 206 12.02 -0.56 -10.60
C LYS A 206 10.97 0.30 -11.29
N ASP A 207 10.01 -0.35 -11.97
CA ASP A 207 8.98 0.31 -12.77
C ASP A 207 7.76 0.70 -11.91
N GLY A 208 7.56 0.00 -10.78
CA GLY A 208 6.61 0.24 -9.71
C GLY A 208 7.32 0.61 -8.40
N PRO A 209 6.81 0.21 -7.23
CA PRO A 209 5.66 -0.67 -7.00
C PRO A 209 4.31 -0.02 -7.30
N VAL A 210 4.27 1.30 -7.46
CA VAL A 210 3.05 2.02 -7.81
C VAL A 210 2.87 2.05 -9.32
N PHE A 211 1.70 1.59 -9.77
CA PHE A 211 1.30 1.59 -11.17
C PHE A 211 -0.05 2.27 -11.36
N SER A 212 -0.25 2.90 -12.51
CA SER A 212 -1.55 3.43 -12.89
C SER A 212 -2.54 2.31 -13.23
N SER A 213 -3.83 2.59 -13.07
CA SER A 213 -4.91 1.69 -13.47
C SER A 213 -4.83 1.30 -14.96
N GLU A 214 -4.40 2.22 -15.82
CA GLU A 214 -4.24 1.99 -17.27
C GLU A 214 -3.21 0.89 -17.58
N ILE A 215 -2.11 0.84 -16.82
CA ILE A 215 -1.10 -0.21 -16.95
C ILE A 215 -1.63 -1.53 -16.40
N LEU A 216 -2.14 -1.52 -15.16
CA LEU A 216 -2.53 -2.74 -14.46
C LEU A 216 -3.70 -3.48 -15.14
N ARG A 217 -4.63 -2.77 -15.73
CA ARG A 217 -5.76 -3.38 -16.47
C ARG A 217 -5.31 -4.19 -17.68
N LYS A 218 -4.18 -3.83 -18.30
CA LYS A 218 -3.61 -4.54 -19.45
C LYS A 218 -2.84 -5.80 -19.04
N LEU A 219 -2.59 -6.00 -17.75
CA LEU A 219 -1.82 -7.13 -17.24
C LEU A 219 -2.74 -8.28 -16.80
N PRO A 220 -2.77 -9.39 -17.53
CA PRO A 220 -3.72 -10.49 -17.27
C PRO A 220 -3.50 -11.19 -15.94
N GLU A 221 -2.28 -11.10 -15.38
CA GLU A 221 -1.91 -11.70 -14.10
C GLU A 221 -2.28 -10.84 -12.88
N PHE A 222 -2.52 -9.52 -13.06
CA PHE A 222 -2.87 -8.63 -11.95
C PHE A 222 -4.17 -9.05 -11.27
N GLY A 223 -4.12 -9.29 -9.96
CA GLY A 223 -5.24 -9.76 -9.16
C GLY A 223 -5.61 -11.25 -9.36
N LYS A 224 -4.86 -12.00 -10.18
CA LYS A 224 -5.12 -13.41 -10.47
C LYS A 224 -3.95 -14.31 -10.09
N SER A 225 -2.73 -13.91 -10.38
CA SER A 225 -1.55 -14.72 -10.11
C SER A 225 -0.37 -13.87 -9.69
N THR A 226 0.51 -14.47 -8.91
CA THR A 226 1.79 -13.92 -8.49
C THR A 226 2.88 -14.96 -8.68
N ARG A 227 4.11 -14.65 -8.29
CA ARG A 227 5.21 -15.62 -8.28
C ARG A 227 5.55 -15.98 -6.83
N ASP A 228 5.88 -17.25 -6.61
CA ASP A 228 6.46 -17.67 -5.34
C ASP A 228 7.96 -17.33 -5.24
N ALA A 229 8.60 -17.70 -4.14
CA ALA A 229 10.02 -17.43 -3.92
C ALA A 229 10.96 -18.13 -4.93
N SER A 230 10.52 -19.17 -5.60
CA SER A 230 11.25 -19.86 -6.68
C SER A 230 11.09 -19.18 -8.05
N GLY A 231 10.16 -18.23 -8.16
CA GLY A 231 9.77 -17.58 -9.41
C GLY A 231 8.65 -18.29 -10.17
N LYS A 232 8.11 -19.36 -9.63
CA LYS A 232 6.99 -20.10 -10.25
C LYS A 232 5.69 -19.31 -10.13
N PRO A 233 4.89 -19.19 -11.21
CA PRO A 233 3.57 -18.58 -11.13
C PRO A 233 2.64 -19.38 -10.21
N VAL A 234 1.94 -18.67 -9.31
CA VAL A 234 0.94 -19.24 -8.39
C VAL A 234 -0.32 -18.39 -8.41
N ALA A 235 -1.48 -19.02 -8.31
CA ALA A 235 -2.73 -18.30 -8.22
C ALA A 235 -2.81 -17.51 -6.90
N ILE A 236 -3.33 -16.29 -6.97
CA ILE A 236 -3.66 -15.51 -5.77
C ILE A 236 -4.95 -16.11 -5.21
N ARG A 237 -4.90 -16.59 -3.98
CA ARG A 237 -6.10 -17.06 -3.27
C ARG A 237 -6.89 -15.86 -2.81
N SER A 238 -8.19 -15.83 -3.11
CA SER A 238 -9.12 -14.95 -2.44
C SER A 238 -9.15 -15.35 -0.95
N SER A 239 -8.67 -14.48 -0.08
CA SER A 239 -8.81 -14.61 1.37
C SER A 239 -10.23 -14.31 1.78
#